data_d35f7acf7ad7ff85b7984a371851b5fc
#
_entry.id   d35f7acf7ad7ff85b7984a371851b5fc
#
_cell.length_a   1.000
_cell.length_b   1.000
_cell.length_c   1.000
_cell.angle_alpha   90.00
_cell.angle_beta   90.00
_cell.angle_gamma   90.00
#
_symmetry.space_group_name_H-M   'P 1'
#
loop_
_entity.id
_entity.type
_entity.pdbx_description
1 polymer ?
#
loop_
_entity_poly.entity_id
_entity_poly.type
_entity_poly.pdbx_seq_one_letter_code
_entity_poly.pdbx_strand_id
1 'polypeptide(L)'
;MEKEQIKSQLLSFTKNVWDFLIVILIAAAIVFPIRKFVFQPFIVSGSSMEPTYYTGDYLIIDELSYRFNQPTRGDIIVFSYPHDVTQKYIKRIIGLPGETVDITNGKVFIEQGDKKFELQEVYLPSNVITNKDRTLALKADEYFVMGDNRMASSDSRIWGPVPTDKIIGRVLVTVFSPKKIFSANLSFSK
;
A
#
# COMPACT_ATOMS: atom_id res chain seq x y z
N MET A 1 -9.02 47.13 -45.87
CA MET A 1 -9.00 47.22 -44.40
C MET A 1 -9.66 46.01 -43.72
N GLU A 2 -10.85 45.59 -44.11
CA GLU A 2 -11.59 44.47 -43.52
C GLU A 2 -10.89 43.10 -43.65
N LYS A 3 -10.29 42.79 -44.82
CA LYS A 3 -9.54 41.53 -45.03
C LYS A 3 -8.29 41.40 -44.14
N GLU A 4 -7.60 42.49 -43.85
CA GLU A 4 -6.43 42.48 -42.95
C GLU A 4 -6.82 42.31 -41.49
N GLN A 5 -7.96 42.85 -41.06
CA GLN A 5 -8.51 42.63 -39.71
C GLN A 5 -8.94 41.18 -39.51
N ILE A 6 -9.61 40.57 -40.47
CA ILE A 6 -10.02 39.16 -40.42
C ILE A 6 -8.78 38.27 -40.35
N LYS A 7 -7.75 38.55 -41.15
CA LYS A 7 -6.50 37.78 -41.14
C LYS A 7 -5.76 37.88 -39.81
N SER A 8 -5.69 39.07 -39.18
CA SER A 8 -5.06 39.25 -37.88
C SER A 8 -5.84 38.55 -36.75
N GLN A 9 -7.17 38.56 -36.80
CA GLN A 9 -8.01 37.83 -35.83
C GLN A 9 -7.84 36.31 -35.97
N LEU A 10 -7.78 35.79 -37.20
CA LEU A 10 -7.52 34.38 -37.47
C LEU A 10 -6.14 33.95 -36.94
N LEU A 11 -5.09 34.76 -37.18
CA LEU A 11 -3.74 34.49 -36.70
C LEU A 11 -3.64 34.53 -35.17
N SER A 12 -4.32 35.47 -34.52
CA SER A 12 -4.37 35.52 -33.06
C SER A 12 -5.14 34.32 -32.47
N PHE A 13 -6.23 33.92 -33.09
CA PHE A 13 -7.01 32.76 -32.67
C PHE A 13 -6.19 31.47 -32.81
N THR A 14 -5.52 31.24 -33.93
CA THR A 14 -4.66 30.06 -34.13
C THR A 14 -3.50 30.04 -33.16
N LYS A 15 -2.90 31.19 -32.85
CA LYS A 15 -1.85 31.29 -31.82
C LYS A 15 -2.37 30.92 -30.43
N ASN A 16 -3.51 31.45 -30.02
CA ASN A 16 -4.11 31.16 -28.72
C ASN A 16 -4.48 29.66 -28.58
N VAL A 17 -5.01 29.06 -29.65
CA VAL A 17 -5.29 27.61 -29.68
C VAL A 17 -3.99 26.81 -29.57
N TRP A 18 -2.94 27.22 -30.26
CA TRP A 18 -1.64 26.56 -30.19
C TRP A 18 -1.02 26.65 -28.79
N ASP A 19 -1.04 27.82 -28.17
CA ASP A 19 -0.54 28.03 -26.78
C ASP A 19 -1.33 27.18 -25.79
N PHE A 20 -2.64 27.07 -25.96
CA PHE A 20 -3.48 26.21 -25.11
C PHE A 20 -3.16 24.72 -25.28
N LEU A 21 -2.92 24.26 -26.51
CA LEU A 21 -2.51 22.88 -26.79
C LEU A 21 -1.15 22.54 -26.16
N ILE A 22 -0.20 23.48 -26.19
CA ILE A 22 1.11 23.31 -25.53
C ILE A 22 0.94 23.14 -24.04
N VAL A 23 0.11 23.95 -23.38
CA VAL A 23 -0.15 23.84 -21.92
C VAL A 23 -0.76 22.48 -21.59
N ILE A 24 -1.73 21.99 -22.38
CA ILE A 24 -2.31 20.65 -22.20
C ILE A 24 -1.25 19.57 -22.37
N LEU A 25 -0.40 19.68 -23.39
CA LEU A 25 0.66 18.71 -23.66
C LEU A 25 1.66 18.64 -22.49
N ILE A 26 2.08 19.79 -21.97
CA ILE A 26 2.99 19.87 -20.81
C ILE A 26 2.32 19.26 -19.57
N ALA A 27 1.07 19.65 -19.32
CA ALA A 27 0.31 19.09 -18.18
C ALA A 27 0.17 17.56 -18.31
N ALA A 28 -0.16 17.06 -19.49
CA ALA A 28 -0.26 15.62 -19.75
C ALA A 28 1.10 14.91 -19.58
N ALA A 29 2.19 15.53 -20.09
CA ALA A 29 3.55 14.99 -19.95
C ALA A 29 4.01 14.88 -18.50
N ILE A 30 3.51 15.74 -17.61
CA ILE A 30 3.82 15.70 -16.17
C ILE A 30 2.87 14.74 -15.44
N VAL A 31 1.56 14.89 -15.65
CA VAL A 31 0.53 14.17 -14.89
C VAL A 31 0.50 12.67 -15.24
N PHE A 32 0.68 12.33 -16.52
CA PHE A 32 0.60 10.95 -16.96
C PHE A 32 1.66 10.04 -16.34
N PRO A 33 2.97 10.39 -16.33
CA PRO A 33 3.98 9.57 -15.67
C PRO A 33 3.77 9.50 -14.15
N ILE A 34 3.41 10.61 -13.51
CA ILE A 34 3.13 10.62 -12.07
C ILE A 34 2.01 9.64 -11.74
N ARG A 35 0.90 9.70 -12.47
CA ARG A 35 -0.26 8.83 -12.24
C ARG A 35 0.03 7.35 -12.56
N LYS A 36 0.88 7.09 -13.55
CA LYS A 36 1.20 5.72 -13.99
C LYS A 36 2.29 5.04 -13.15
N PHE A 37 3.27 5.82 -12.62
CA PHE A 37 4.47 5.26 -12.02
C PHE A 37 4.67 5.60 -10.54
N VAL A 38 3.87 6.52 -9.99
CA VAL A 38 4.08 6.99 -8.61
C VAL A 38 2.95 6.57 -7.69
N PHE A 39 1.69 6.66 -8.14
CA PHE A 39 0.53 6.44 -7.28
C PHE A 39 -0.53 5.57 -7.98
N GLN A 40 -0.75 4.37 -7.45
CA GLN A 40 -1.84 3.52 -7.91
C GLN A 40 -2.99 3.50 -6.90
N PRO A 41 -4.25 3.71 -7.34
CA PRO A 41 -5.41 3.51 -6.48
C PRO A 41 -5.62 2.01 -6.27
N PHE A 42 -5.87 1.63 -5.03
CA PHE A 42 -6.17 0.26 -4.62
C PHE A 42 -7.43 0.23 -3.76
N ILE A 43 -8.31 -0.73 -4.02
CA ILE A 43 -9.52 -0.92 -3.21
C ILE A 43 -9.31 -2.17 -2.36
N VAL A 44 -9.46 -2.01 -1.05
CA VAL A 44 -9.33 -3.11 -0.10
C VAL A 44 -10.50 -4.08 -0.26
N SER A 45 -10.21 -5.37 -0.37
CA SER A 45 -11.17 -6.46 -0.38
C SER A 45 -10.80 -7.48 0.69
N GLY A 46 -11.77 -7.81 1.54
CA GLY A 46 -11.58 -8.72 2.67
C GLY A 46 -11.29 -8.03 4.00
N SER A 47 -11.37 -8.79 5.09
CA SER A 47 -11.29 -8.30 6.47
C SER A 47 -9.92 -8.49 7.12
N SER A 48 -8.92 -8.97 6.39
CA SER A 48 -7.62 -9.38 6.95
C SER A 48 -6.81 -8.26 7.59
N MET A 49 -7.10 -6.99 7.26
CA MET A 49 -6.42 -5.82 7.80
C MET A 49 -7.29 -5.01 8.79
N GLU A 50 -8.45 -5.54 9.18
CA GLU A 50 -9.25 -4.91 10.22
C GLU A 50 -8.54 -4.95 11.58
N PRO A 51 -8.62 -3.90 12.37
CA PRO A 51 -9.40 -2.67 12.22
C PRO A 51 -8.67 -1.55 11.46
N THR A 52 -7.46 -1.77 10.97
CA THR A 52 -6.65 -0.74 10.28
C THR A 52 -7.31 -0.33 8.96
N TYR A 53 -7.66 -1.30 8.12
CA TYR A 53 -8.36 -1.11 6.86
C TYR A 53 -9.57 -2.04 6.74
N TYR A 54 -10.62 -1.53 6.10
CA TYR A 54 -11.87 -2.24 5.88
C TYR A 54 -12.12 -2.46 4.39
N THR A 55 -12.90 -3.48 4.07
CA THR A 55 -13.39 -3.69 2.70
C THR A 55 -14.07 -2.43 2.17
N GLY A 56 -13.69 -2.02 0.96
CA GLY A 56 -14.15 -0.79 0.33
C GLY A 56 -13.30 0.45 0.59
N ASP A 57 -12.27 0.35 1.44
CA ASP A 57 -11.33 1.47 1.63
C ASP A 57 -10.53 1.71 0.35
N TYR A 58 -10.42 2.99 -0.05
CA TYR A 58 -9.64 3.45 -1.19
C TYR A 58 -8.27 3.93 -0.70
N LEU A 59 -7.24 3.25 -1.14
CA LEU A 59 -5.86 3.51 -0.75
C LEU A 59 -5.05 4.03 -1.95
N ILE A 60 -4.07 4.87 -1.67
CA ILE A 60 -3.01 5.21 -2.62
C ILE A 60 -1.77 4.43 -2.24
N ILE A 61 -1.21 3.73 -3.21
CA ILE A 61 -0.01 2.91 -3.07
C ILE A 61 1.18 3.67 -3.68
N ASP A 62 2.24 3.78 -2.91
CA ASP A 62 3.53 4.34 -3.32
C ASP A 62 4.42 3.19 -3.83
N GLU A 63 4.58 3.11 -5.13
CA GLU A 63 5.44 2.12 -5.79
C GLU A 63 6.87 2.62 -5.98
N LEU A 64 7.05 3.94 -5.93
CA LEU A 64 8.32 4.57 -6.27
C LEU A 64 9.35 4.45 -5.15
N SER A 65 8.93 4.64 -3.90
CA SER A 65 9.84 4.64 -2.75
C SER A 65 10.64 3.34 -2.63
N TYR A 66 10.04 2.21 -2.94
CA TYR A 66 10.71 0.90 -2.86
C TYR A 66 11.69 0.60 -4.02
N ARG A 67 11.80 1.50 -4.99
CA ARG A 67 12.89 1.47 -5.99
C ARG A 67 14.20 2.04 -5.43
N PHE A 68 14.12 2.84 -4.38
CA PHE A 68 15.25 3.54 -3.78
C PHE A 68 15.51 3.13 -2.33
N ASN A 69 14.49 2.62 -1.64
CA ASN A 69 14.56 2.23 -0.24
C ASN A 69 14.04 0.82 -0.06
N GLN A 70 14.56 0.11 0.92
CA GLN A 70 14.01 -1.19 1.28
C GLN A 70 12.74 -1.03 2.14
N PRO A 71 11.76 -1.95 2.00
CA PRO A 71 10.63 -2.02 2.91
C PRO A 71 11.05 -2.17 4.36
N THR A 72 10.36 -1.49 5.26
CA THR A 72 10.68 -1.49 6.70
C THR A 72 9.61 -2.23 7.51
N ARG A 73 10.00 -2.69 8.71
CA ARG A 73 9.05 -3.33 9.63
C ARG A 73 7.92 -2.36 10.00
N GLY A 74 6.69 -2.86 9.97
CA GLY A 74 5.49 -2.08 10.22
C GLY A 74 4.86 -1.47 8.96
N ASP A 75 5.59 -1.38 7.82
CA ASP A 75 5.00 -0.94 6.55
C ASP A 75 3.82 -1.85 6.16
N ILE A 76 2.74 -1.24 5.69
CA ILE A 76 1.64 -1.98 5.09
C ILE A 76 1.85 -1.98 3.60
N ILE A 77 2.03 -3.16 3.04
CA ILE A 77 2.40 -3.37 1.64
C ILE A 77 1.29 -4.04 0.85
N VAL A 78 1.25 -3.70 -0.43
CA VAL A 78 0.53 -4.46 -1.46
C VAL A 78 1.55 -5.28 -2.24
N PHE A 79 1.25 -6.55 -2.45
CA PHE A 79 2.14 -7.48 -3.14
C PHE A 79 1.33 -8.51 -3.94
N SER A 80 1.98 -9.12 -4.94
CA SER A 80 1.42 -10.27 -5.66
C SER A 80 1.56 -11.52 -4.81
N TYR A 81 0.47 -12.27 -4.65
CA TYR A 81 0.46 -13.51 -3.85
C TYR A 81 1.47 -14.52 -4.42
N PRO A 82 2.41 -15.07 -3.60
CA PRO A 82 3.50 -15.89 -4.11
C PRO A 82 3.07 -17.14 -4.88
N HIS A 83 1.91 -17.73 -4.54
CA HIS A 83 1.40 -18.94 -5.20
C HIS A 83 0.43 -18.66 -6.35
N ASP A 84 -0.05 -17.40 -6.48
CA ASP A 84 -0.89 -16.96 -7.59
C ASP A 84 -0.70 -15.45 -7.82
N VAL A 85 0.20 -15.09 -8.73
CA VAL A 85 0.58 -13.71 -9.01
C VAL A 85 -0.55 -12.84 -9.59
N THR A 86 -1.66 -13.44 -9.99
CA THR A 86 -2.85 -12.69 -10.44
C THR A 86 -3.59 -12.03 -9.27
N GLN A 87 -3.43 -12.58 -8.07
CA GLN A 87 -4.04 -12.06 -6.85
C GLN A 87 -3.10 -11.08 -6.16
N LYS A 88 -3.65 -9.95 -5.72
CA LYS A 88 -2.92 -8.95 -4.94
C LYS A 88 -3.44 -8.95 -3.50
N TYR A 89 -2.51 -8.99 -2.56
CA TYR A 89 -2.82 -8.99 -1.13
C TYR A 89 -2.26 -7.73 -0.47
N ILE A 90 -2.90 -7.34 0.63
CA ILE A 90 -2.45 -6.27 1.51
C ILE A 90 -2.16 -6.86 2.90
N LYS A 91 -0.95 -6.62 3.42
CA LYS A 91 -0.50 -7.11 4.74
C LYS A 91 0.53 -6.15 5.34
N ARG A 92 0.79 -6.33 6.63
CA ARG A 92 1.85 -5.62 7.35
C ARG A 92 3.12 -6.43 7.40
N ILE A 93 4.27 -5.78 7.18
CA ILE A 93 5.60 -6.37 7.35
C ILE A 93 5.88 -6.56 8.86
N ILE A 94 6.19 -7.80 9.22
CA ILE A 94 6.51 -8.22 10.58
C ILE A 94 7.98 -8.62 10.70
N GLY A 95 8.48 -9.43 9.76
CA GLY A 95 9.87 -9.85 9.71
C GLY A 95 10.58 -9.29 8.49
N LEU A 96 11.85 -8.93 8.66
CA LEU A 96 12.72 -8.39 7.63
C LEU A 96 13.68 -9.47 7.10
N PRO A 97 14.29 -9.26 5.92
CA PRO A 97 15.29 -10.16 5.36
C PRO A 97 16.40 -10.52 6.37
N GLY A 98 16.72 -11.82 6.44
CA GLY A 98 17.76 -12.35 7.32
C GLY A 98 17.38 -12.51 8.78
N GLU A 99 16.14 -12.20 9.16
CA GLU A 99 15.64 -12.42 10.53
C GLU A 99 14.94 -13.76 10.66
N THR A 100 14.81 -14.21 11.92
CA THR A 100 13.90 -15.30 12.26
C THR A 100 12.68 -14.73 12.99
N VAL A 101 11.51 -15.05 12.47
CA VAL A 101 10.23 -14.74 13.12
C VAL A 101 9.79 -15.96 13.90
N ASP A 102 9.59 -15.80 15.21
CA ASP A 102 9.14 -16.86 16.12
C ASP A 102 7.80 -16.44 16.76
N ILE A 103 6.77 -17.20 16.46
CA ILE A 103 5.42 -17.00 17.03
C ILE A 103 5.20 -18.11 18.04
N THR A 104 5.12 -17.76 19.31
CA THR A 104 4.99 -18.70 20.41
C THR A 104 4.09 -18.10 21.50
N ASN A 105 3.15 -18.91 22.01
CA ASN A 105 2.22 -18.52 23.08
C ASN A 105 1.45 -17.21 22.76
N GLY A 106 1.09 -17.01 21.51
CA GLY A 106 0.30 -15.84 21.08
C GLY A 106 1.09 -14.55 20.91
N LYS A 107 2.41 -14.59 21.07
CA LYS A 107 3.33 -13.46 20.94
C LYS A 107 4.27 -13.64 19.75
N VAL A 108 4.74 -12.54 19.21
CA VAL A 108 5.68 -12.50 18.09
C VAL A 108 7.04 -12.06 18.59
N PHE A 109 8.05 -12.88 18.35
CA PHE A 109 9.45 -12.57 18.62
C PHE A 109 10.22 -12.45 17.32
N ILE A 110 11.20 -11.56 17.33
CA ILE A 110 12.14 -11.37 16.22
C ILE A 110 13.53 -11.73 16.73
N GLU A 111 14.23 -12.57 15.95
CA GLU A 111 15.62 -12.91 16.21
C GLU A 111 16.49 -12.34 15.08
N GLN A 112 17.51 -11.59 15.45
CA GLN A 112 18.48 -10.99 14.52
C GLN A 112 19.89 -11.18 15.09
N GLY A 113 20.65 -12.12 14.54
CA GLY A 113 21.91 -12.55 15.13
C GLY A 113 21.68 -13.10 16.54
N ASP A 114 22.41 -12.59 17.51
CA ASP A 114 22.30 -13.02 18.92
C ASP A 114 21.19 -12.31 19.71
N LYS A 115 20.43 -11.44 19.06
CA LYS A 115 19.35 -10.67 19.71
C LYS A 115 18.00 -11.30 19.44
N LYS A 116 17.24 -11.54 20.52
CA LYS A 116 15.81 -11.91 20.46
C LYS A 116 15.01 -10.92 21.28
N PHE A 117 13.93 -10.37 20.70
CA PHE A 117 13.03 -9.44 21.35
C PHE A 117 11.58 -9.68 20.98
N GLU A 118 10.67 -9.38 21.90
CA GLU A 118 9.23 -9.41 21.67
C GLU A 118 8.85 -8.18 20.83
N LEU A 119 8.14 -8.40 19.72
CA LEU A 119 7.65 -7.32 18.86
C LEU A 119 6.49 -6.60 19.54
N GLN A 120 6.65 -5.28 19.74
CA GLN A 120 5.60 -4.45 20.28
C GLN A 120 4.63 -4.03 19.16
N GLU A 121 3.44 -4.61 19.19
CA GLU A 121 2.46 -4.45 18.13
C GLU A 121 1.37 -3.44 18.54
N VAL A 122 1.78 -2.19 18.75
CA VAL A 122 0.92 -1.08 19.25
C VAL A 122 -0.27 -0.74 18.36
N TYR A 123 -0.26 -1.22 17.13
CA TYR A 123 -1.35 -1.04 16.16
C TYR A 123 -2.50 -2.06 16.35
N LEU A 124 -2.29 -3.08 17.17
CA LEU A 124 -3.30 -4.06 17.51
C LEU A 124 -4.01 -3.70 18.81
N PRO A 125 -5.30 -4.06 18.94
CA PRO A 125 -5.95 -4.06 20.26
C PRO A 125 -5.21 -4.95 21.26
N SER A 126 -5.15 -4.55 22.51
CA SER A 126 -4.36 -5.22 23.57
C SER A 126 -4.77 -6.67 23.88
N ASN A 127 -5.96 -7.08 23.44
CA ASN A 127 -6.50 -8.43 23.65
C ASN A 127 -6.29 -9.36 22.43
N VAL A 128 -5.60 -8.89 21.38
CA VAL A 128 -5.34 -9.70 20.19
C VAL A 128 -4.20 -10.67 20.47
N ILE A 129 -4.47 -11.94 20.22
CA ILE A 129 -3.50 -13.04 20.31
C ILE A 129 -3.15 -13.48 18.88
N THR A 130 -1.85 -13.61 18.60
CA THR A 130 -1.38 -14.14 17.32
C THR A 130 -1.39 -15.67 17.37
N ASN A 131 -2.38 -16.28 16.71
CA ASN A 131 -2.50 -17.74 16.63
C ASN A 131 -1.49 -18.35 15.63
N LYS A 132 -1.40 -19.69 15.65
CA LYS A 132 -0.51 -20.50 14.80
C LYS A 132 0.97 -20.28 15.14
N ASP A 133 1.41 -20.97 16.17
CA ASP A 133 2.82 -21.04 16.54
C ASP A 133 3.66 -21.48 15.35
N ARG A 134 4.69 -20.72 15.06
CA ARG A 134 5.57 -20.94 13.90
C ARG A 134 6.88 -20.22 14.08
N THR A 135 7.97 -20.92 13.78
CA THR A 135 9.30 -20.32 13.65
C THR A 135 9.74 -20.40 12.19
N LEU A 136 10.18 -19.27 11.62
CA LEU A 136 10.61 -19.18 10.24
C LEU A 136 11.81 -18.25 10.10
N ALA A 137 12.93 -18.79 9.62
CA ALA A 137 14.09 -18.02 9.22
C ALA A 137 13.88 -17.48 7.80
N LEU A 138 14.07 -16.17 7.63
CA LEU A 138 13.88 -15.47 6.35
C LEU A 138 15.21 -15.40 5.59
N LYS A 139 15.15 -15.60 4.27
CA LYS A 139 16.29 -15.36 3.41
C LYS A 139 16.54 -13.86 3.22
N ALA A 140 17.65 -13.53 2.54
CA ALA A 140 18.07 -12.15 2.31
C ALA A 140 17.11 -11.31 1.43
N ASP A 141 16.14 -11.96 0.79
CA ASP A 141 15.15 -11.36 -0.10
C ASP A 141 13.69 -11.64 0.33
N GLU A 142 13.48 -12.11 1.55
CA GLU A 142 12.18 -12.56 2.03
C GLU A 142 11.67 -11.69 3.18
N TYR A 143 10.37 -11.37 3.14
CA TYR A 143 9.64 -10.65 4.18
C TYR A 143 8.56 -11.54 4.79
N PHE A 144 8.43 -11.50 6.11
CA PHE A 144 7.30 -12.12 6.80
C PHE A 144 6.20 -11.10 7.00
N VAL A 145 5.00 -11.40 6.52
CA VAL A 145 3.87 -10.46 6.58
C VAL A 145 2.68 -11.07 7.30
N MET A 146 1.95 -10.25 8.05
CA MET A 146 0.70 -10.66 8.70
C MET A 146 -0.41 -9.65 8.48
N GLY A 147 -1.65 -10.14 8.52
CA GLY A 147 -2.82 -9.27 8.62
C GLY A 147 -2.98 -8.74 10.04
N ASP A 148 -3.51 -7.53 10.19
CA ASP A 148 -3.83 -6.97 11.50
C ASP A 148 -4.99 -7.72 12.15
N ASN A 149 -5.91 -8.27 11.35
CA ASN A 149 -6.91 -9.23 11.83
C ASN A 149 -6.29 -10.63 11.96
N ARG A 150 -5.58 -10.87 13.06
CA ARG A 150 -4.82 -12.11 13.33
C ARG A 150 -5.65 -13.37 13.19
N MET A 151 -6.93 -13.32 13.55
CA MET A 151 -7.83 -14.48 13.52
C MET A 151 -8.41 -14.75 12.13
N ALA A 152 -8.57 -13.71 11.29
CA ALA A 152 -9.21 -13.80 9.97
C ALA A 152 -8.25 -13.42 8.83
N SER A 153 -6.95 -13.73 8.98
CA SER A 153 -5.95 -13.47 7.95
C SER A 153 -5.29 -14.73 7.44
N SER A 154 -5.30 -14.90 6.12
CA SER A 154 -4.39 -15.80 5.41
C SER A 154 -3.12 -15.01 5.08
N ASP A 155 -1.99 -15.39 5.71
CA ASP A 155 -0.73 -14.65 5.64
C ASP A 155 0.48 -15.59 5.78
N SER A 156 1.68 -15.06 6.02
CA SER A 156 2.92 -15.82 6.08
C SER A 156 2.93 -16.94 7.12
N ARG A 157 2.04 -16.90 8.09
CA ARG A 157 1.84 -18.03 9.03
C ARG A 157 1.33 -19.29 8.33
N ILE A 158 0.69 -19.14 7.18
CA ILE A 158 0.08 -20.25 6.43
C ILE A 158 0.92 -20.62 5.23
N TRP A 159 1.21 -19.63 4.36
CA TRP A 159 1.77 -19.87 3.03
C TRP A 159 3.25 -19.46 2.91
N GLY A 160 3.89 -18.94 3.98
CA GLY A 160 5.32 -18.62 3.99
C GLY A 160 5.63 -17.15 3.67
N PRO A 161 6.91 -16.83 3.41
CA PRO A 161 7.37 -15.46 3.22
C PRO A 161 6.98 -14.89 1.85
N VAL A 162 7.08 -13.56 1.74
CA VAL A 162 6.92 -12.82 0.49
C VAL A 162 8.30 -12.44 -0.04
N PRO A 163 8.68 -12.88 -1.25
CA PRO A 163 9.90 -12.40 -1.90
C PRO A 163 9.81 -10.90 -2.23
N THR A 164 10.95 -10.21 -2.17
CA THR A 164 11.04 -8.76 -2.46
C THR A 164 10.49 -8.38 -3.83
N ASP A 165 10.72 -9.22 -4.85
CA ASP A 165 10.26 -8.99 -6.23
C ASP A 165 8.73 -9.05 -6.39
N LYS A 166 8.02 -9.57 -5.40
CA LYS A 166 6.54 -9.61 -5.37
C LYS A 166 5.92 -8.37 -4.75
N ILE A 167 6.70 -7.54 -4.05
CA ILE A 167 6.22 -6.33 -3.41
C ILE A 167 5.97 -5.27 -4.48
N ILE A 168 4.74 -4.75 -4.52
CA ILE A 168 4.32 -3.72 -5.47
C ILE A 168 4.61 -2.34 -4.89
N GLY A 169 4.22 -2.10 -3.64
CA GLY A 169 4.44 -0.81 -3.00
C GLY A 169 3.85 -0.78 -1.59
N ARG A 170 4.01 0.36 -0.93
CA ARG A 170 3.45 0.59 0.41
C ARG A 170 2.20 1.45 0.37
N VAL A 171 1.33 1.27 1.34
CA VAL A 171 0.19 2.16 1.53
C VAL A 171 0.69 3.52 2.01
N LEU A 172 0.39 4.56 1.24
CA LEU A 172 0.75 5.94 1.57
C LEU A 172 -0.35 6.64 2.37
N VAL A 173 -1.58 6.55 1.88
CA VAL A 173 -2.74 7.23 2.48
C VAL A 173 -4.06 6.54 2.12
N THR A 174 -5.02 6.63 3.04
CA THR A 174 -6.43 6.30 2.77
C THR A 174 -7.13 7.55 2.25
N VAL A 175 -7.61 7.50 1.02
CA VAL A 175 -8.35 8.62 0.40
C VAL A 175 -9.80 8.64 0.86
N PHE A 176 -10.40 7.45 0.98
CA PHE A 176 -11.80 7.30 1.33
C PHE A 176 -12.04 5.98 2.06
N SER A 177 -12.81 6.03 3.17
CA SER A 177 -13.16 4.85 3.98
C SER A 177 -14.65 4.87 4.29
N PRO A 178 -15.47 4.13 3.53
CA PRO A 178 -16.93 4.13 3.70
C PRO A 178 -17.35 3.75 5.12
N LYS A 179 -16.72 2.72 5.69
CA LYS A 179 -17.09 2.21 7.02
C LYS A 179 -16.76 3.22 8.13
N LYS A 180 -15.62 3.92 8.04
CA LYS A 180 -15.21 4.93 9.04
C LYS A 180 -16.14 6.15 9.01
N ILE A 181 -16.58 6.58 7.82
CA ILE A 181 -17.53 7.70 7.68
C ILE A 181 -18.89 7.32 8.27
N PHE A 182 -19.38 6.12 7.96
CA PHE A 182 -20.68 5.66 8.46
C PHE A 182 -20.69 5.50 10.00
N SER A 183 -19.60 4.97 10.58
CA SER A 183 -19.48 4.84 12.04
C SER A 183 -19.36 6.20 12.75
N ALA A 184 -18.69 7.18 12.16
CA ALA A 184 -18.60 8.54 12.71
C ALA A 184 -19.99 9.20 12.79
N ASN A 185 -20.82 9.06 11.74
CA ASN A 185 -22.18 9.63 11.73
C ASN A 185 -23.10 9.03 12.80
N LEU A 186 -22.93 7.76 13.15
CA LEU A 186 -23.72 7.10 14.21
C LEU A 186 -23.31 7.57 15.63
N SER A 187 -22.09 8.07 15.82
CA SER A 187 -21.62 8.57 17.11
C SER A 187 -22.13 9.97 17.43
N PHE A 188 -22.64 10.73 16.46
CA PHE A 188 -23.22 12.07 16.63
C PHE A 188 -24.75 12.04 16.86
N SER A 189 -25.38 10.86 16.82
CA SER A 189 -26.85 10.72 16.99
C SER A 189 -27.28 10.19 18.37
N LYS A 190 -26.43 10.40 19.41
CA LYS A 190 -26.77 10.06 20.80
C LYS A 190 -26.77 11.30 21.68
#